data_592febfd5ac5286f0032b3fd5aaca947
#
_entry.id   592febfd5ac5286f0032b3fd5aaca947
#
_cell.length_a   1.000
_cell.length_b   1.000
_cell.length_c   1.000
_cell.angle_alpha   90.00
_cell.angle_beta   90.00
_cell.angle_gamma   90.00
#
_symmetry.space_group_name_H-M   'P 1'
#
loop_
_entity.id
_entity.type
_entity.pdbx_description
1 polymer ?
#
loop_
_entity_poly.entity_id
_entity_poly.type
_entity_poly.pdbx_seq_one_letter_code
_entity_poly.pdbx_strand_id
1 'polypeptide(L)'
;DSYLSLMNEVNRMNPEQRIAWGKYYFPRNRRLLEARLTGKELDEWKYQNYIRDYMSVIKSVDESVGRVLDYLDSHGLTDNTIIVYTSDQGFYMGEHGWFDKRFMYEESLRTPLLIAYPGHIQPGTVCNKMVQNIDYAPTFLDLAGVSKPKELPGRSLTPLFKAGDKVKGWRNSIYYHYYDYPTYHMVRKHDGVRTDRYKLIHFYGEGGLDAVKENKYQRQPGTREHGCMT
;
A
#
# COMPACT_ATOMS: atom_id res chain seq x y z
N ASP A 1 5.80 20.21 13.45
CA ASP A 1 5.82 18.76 13.71
C ASP A 1 6.34 17.93 12.53
N SER A 2 6.05 18.32 11.30
CA SER A 2 6.68 17.73 10.11
C SER A 2 8.20 17.91 10.09
N TYR A 3 8.71 19.04 10.64
CA TYR A 3 10.15 19.28 10.75
C TYR A 3 10.83 18.33 11.73
N LEU A 4 10.24 18.09 12.90
CA LEU A 4 10.78 17.14 13.89
C LEU A 4 10.75 15.69 13.37
N SER A 5 9.69 15.31 12.69
CA SER A 5 9.60 14.00 12.03
C SER A 5 10.69 13.84 10.97
N LEU A 6 10.87 14.83 10.12
CA LEU A 6 11.92 14.86 9.10
C LEU A 6 13.32 14.77 9.72
N MET A 7 13.57 15.52 10.80
CA MET A 7 14.85 15.48 11.49
C MET A 7 15.13 14.11 12.12
N ASN A 8 14.11 13.44 12.64
CA ASN A 8 14.24 12.08 13.15
C ASN A 8 14.65 11.10 12.05
N GLU A 9 14.04 11.19 10.86
CA GLU A 9 14.43 10.34 9.72
C GLU A 9 15.86 10.65 9.23
N VAL A 10 16.23 11.93 9.14
CA VAL A 10 17.60 12.33 8.76
C VAL A 10 18.62 11.82 9.78
N ASN A 11 18.27 11.82 11.08
CA ASN A 11 19.16 11.33 12.12
C ASN A 11 19.38 9.81 12.10
N ARG A 12 18.46 9.05 11.49
CA ARG A 12 18.61 7.59 11.28
C ARG A 12 19.53 7.25 10.11
N MET A 13 19.79 8.21 9.21
CA MET A 13 20.65 7.99 8.06
C MET A 13 22.12 7.87 8.47
N ASN A 14 22.84 6.96 7.84
CA ASN A 14 24.29 6.96 7.94
C ASN A 14 24.90 8.21 7.26
N PRO A 15 26.19 8.52 7.48
CA PRO A 15 26.82 9.74 6.92
C PRO A 15 26.71 9.85 5.39
N GLU A 16 26.87 8.75 4.66
CA GLU A 16 26.82 8.72 3.19
C GLU A 16 25.39 8.99 2.68
N GLN A 17 24.40 8.35 3.29
CA GLN A 17 22.98 8.58 3.00
C GLN A 17 22.59 10.03 3.27
N ARG A 18 23.06 10.60 4.38
CA ARG A 18 22.78 12.00 4.76
C ARG A 18 23.38 13.00 3.76
N ILE A 19 24.59 12.74 3.29
CA ILE A 19 25.24 13.58 2.26
C ILE A 19 24.46 13.48 0.94
N ALA A 20 24.11 12.28 0.50
CA ALA A 20 23.35 12.08 -0.73
C ALA A 20 21.96 12.75 -0.67
N TRP A 21 21.26 12.55 0.45
CA TRP A 21 19.97 13.19 0.72
C TRP A 21 20.07 14.73 0.67
N GLY A 22 21.05 15.30 1.37
CA GLY A 22 21.25 16.74 1.42
C GLY A 22 21.59 17.33 0.05
N LYS A 23 22.44 16.68 -0.74
CA LYS A 23 22.78 17.12 -2.11
C LYS A 23 21.53 17.23 -3.00
N TYR A 24 20.55 16.33 -2.83
CA TYR A 24 19.33 16.34 -3.62
C TYR A 24 18.28 17.34 -3.08
N TYR A 25 17.98 17.26 -1.78
CA TYR A 25 16.85 17.99 -1.21
C TYR A 25 17.15 19.45 -0.86
N PHE A 26 18.34 19.81 -0.42
CA PHE A 26 18.63 21.19 -0.03
C PHE A 26 18.51 22.20 -1.18
N PRO A 27 19.05 21.97 -2.38
CA PRO A 27 18.87 22.89 -3.49
C PRO A 27 17.40 23.01 -3.92
N ARG A 28 16.64 21.92 -3.88
CA ARG A 28 15.22 21.90 -4.22
C ARG A 28 14.40 22.73 -3.21
N ASN A 29 14.63 22.51 -1.94
CA ASN A 29 13.91 23.21 -0.87
C ASN A 29 14.25 24.71 -0.86
N ARG A 30 15.50 25.05 -1.13
CA ARG A 30 15.90 26.46 -1.30
C ARG A 30 15.14 27.14 -2.44
N ARG A 31 15.04 26.51 -3.61
CA ARG A 31 14.26 27.04 -4.73
C ARG A 31 12.79 27.28 -4.37
N LEU A 32 12.18 26.39 -3.58
CA LEU A 32 10.81 26.59 -3.11
C LEU A 32 10.69 27.85 -2.24
N LEU A 33 11.60 28.01 -1.28
CA LEU A 33 11.60 29.18 -0.39
C LEU A 33 11.81 30.51 -1.15
N GLU A 34 12.71 30.50 -2.13
CA GLU A 34 13.02 31.67 -2.97
C GLU A 34 11.86 32.02 -3.90
N ALA A 35 11.14 31.03 -4.44
CA ALA A 35 10.02 31.23 -5.36
C ALA A 35 8.77 31.82 -4.69
N ARG A 36 8.63 31.73 -3.36
CA ARG A 36 7.50 32.25 -2.58
C ARG A 36 6.12 31.89 -3.15
N LEU A 37 6.00 30.67 -3.68
CA LEU A 37 4.75 30.19 -4.28
C LEU A 37 3.62 30.14 -3.25
N THR A 38 2.39 30.42 -3.72
CA THR A 38 1.17 30.38 -2.90
C THR A 38 0.01 29.74 -3.68
N GLY A 39 -1.05 29.33 -2.97
CA GLY A 39 -2.24 28.78 -3.58
C GLY A 39 -1.94 27.63 -4.55
N LYS A 40 -2.60 27.62 -5.70
CA LYS A 40 -2.53 26.56 -6.70
C LYS A 40 -1.09 26.26 -7.18
N GLU A 41 -0.27 27.29 -7.36
CA GLU A 41 1.11 27.09 -7.80
C GLU A 41 1.97 26.34 -6.77
N LEU A 42 1.76 26.62 -5.48
CA LEU A 42 2.40 25.90 -4.39
C LEU A 42 1.92 24.44 -4.33
N ASP A 43 0.63 24.20 -4.49
CA ASP A 43 0.06 22.85 -4.46
C ASP A 43 0.55 22.01 -5.66
N GLU A 44 0.59 22.62 -6.84
CA GLU A 44 1.15 21.97 -8.03
C GLU A 44 2.65 21.65 -7.84
N TRP A 45 3.42 22.57 -7.31
CA TRP A 45 4.84 22.34 -7.00
C TRP A 45 5.04 21.19 -6.02
N LYS A 46 4.27 21.15 -4.93
CA LYS A 46 4.30 20.07 -3.94
C LYS A 46 3.96 18.73 -4.57
N TYR A 47 2.85 18.67 -5.31
CA TYR A 47 2.39 17.46 -5.97
C TYR A 47 3.42 16.92 -6.96
N GLN A 48 3.94 17.76 -7.85
CA GLN A 48 4.93 17.37 -8.85
C GLN A 48 6.21 16.81 -8.23
N ASN A 49 6.70 17.43 -7.14
CA ASN A 49 7.89 16.93 -6.47
C ASN A 49 7.62 15.63 -5.72
N TYR A 50 6.47 15.50 -5.07
CA TYR A 50 6.06 14.28 -4.40
C TYR A 50 5.97 13.10 -5.39
N ILE A 51 5.28 13.28 -6.51
CA ILE A 51 5.12 12.24 -7.54
C ILE A 51 6.48 11.83 -8.14
N ARG A 52 7.37 12.78 -8.39
CA ARG A 52 8.72 12.45 -8.89
C ARG A 52 9.52 11.61 -7.88
N ASP A 53 9.47 11.99 -6.61
CA ASP A 53 10.14 11.21 -5.56
C ASP A 53 9.54 9.80 -5.47
N TYR A 54 8.22 9.67 -5.50
CA TYR A 54 7.52 8.39 -5.48
C TYR A 54 7.87 7.52 -6.69
N MET A 55 7.83 8.09 -7.91
CA MET A 55 8.19 7.37 -9.14
C MET A 55 9.67 6.95 -9.17
N SER A 56 10.56 7.72 -8.53
CA SER A 56 11.96 7.34 -8.39
C SER A 56 12.14 6.09 -7.52
N VAL A 57 11.34 5.97 -6.45
CA VAL A 57 11.31 4.76 -5.61
C VAL A 57 10.76 3.57 -6.39
N ILE A 58 9.64 3.75 -7.14
CA ILE A 58 9.08 2.70 -7.99
C ILE A 58 10.11 2.20 -9.00
N LYS A 59 10.84 3.13 -9.66
CA LYS A 59 11.91 2.76 -10.60
C LYS A 59 12.99 1.90 -9.93
N SER A 60 13.40 2.26 -8.73
CA SER A 60 14.39 1.48 -7.97
C SER A 60 13.90 0.08 -7.60
N VAL A 61 12.60 -0.05 -7.26
CA VAL A 61 11.97 -1.36 -7.03
C VAL A 61 11.92 -2.18 -8.31
N ASP A 62 11.52 -1.57 -9.42
CA ASP A 62 11.45 -2.22 -10.74
C ASP A 62 12.82 -2.77 -11.17
N GLU A 63 13.88 -1.97 -11.05
CA GLU A 63 15.26 -2.39 -11.31
C GLU A 63 15.71 -3.54 -10.37
N SER A 64 15.23 -3.55 -9.12
CA SER A 64 15.55 -4.61 -8.17
C SER A 64 14.84 -5.91 -8.52
N VAL A 65 13.57 -5.83 -8.94
CA VAL A 65 12.83 -6.97 -9.47
C VAL A 65 13.52 -7.52 -10.72
N GLY A 66 13.91 -6.64 -11.66
CA GLY A 66 14.66 -7.03 -12.85
C GLY A 66 15.91 -7.86 -12.52
N ARG A 67 16.74 -7.39 -11.57
CA ARG A 67 17.93 -8.14 -11.15
C ARG A 67 17.62 -9.54 -10.59
N VAL A 68 16.50 -9.70 -9.87
CA VAL A 68 16.07 -11.01 -9.37
C VAL A 68 15.66 -11.91 -10.53
N LEU A 69 14.91 -11.38 -11.51
CA LEU A 69 14.49 -12.14 -12.68
C LEU A 69 15.68 -12.56 -13.55
N ASP A 70 16.62 -11.66 -13.79
CA ASP A 70 17.88 -11.96 -14.52
C ASP A 70 18.72 -13.03 -13.81
N TYR A 71 18.75 -13.00 -12.47
CA TYR A 71 19.44 -14.02 -11.69
C TYR A 71 18.79 -15.39 -11.87
N LEU A 72 17.46 -15.48 -11.79
CA LEU A 72 16.74 -16.74 -11.98
C LEU A 72 16.98 -17.32 -13.39
N ASP A 73 16.93 -16.45 -14.40
CA ASP A 73 17.13 -16.85 -15.79
C ASP A 73 18.57 -17.35 -16.03
N SER A 74 19.56 -16.58 -15.61
CA SER A 74 20.99 -16.93 -15.79
C SER A 74 21.44 -18.19 -15.05
N HIS A 75 20.67 -18.63 -14.04
CA HIS A 75 20.93 -19.85 -13.28
C HIS A 75 20.01 -21.02 -13.65
N GLY A 76 19.16 -20.86 -14.67
CA GLY A 76 18.23 -21.92 -15.10
C GLY A 76 17.16 -22.26 -14.07
N LEU A 77 16.78 -21.30 -13.22
CA LEU A 77 15.81 -21.49 -12.13
C LEU A 77 14.41 -21.04 -12.51
N THR A 78 14.24 -20.30 -13.59
CA THR A 78 12.96 -19.65 -13.98
C THR A 78 11.84 -20.66 -14.11
N ASP A 79 12.07 -21.81 -14.76
CA ASP A 79 11.02 -22.81 -15.00
C ASP A 79 10.58 -23.56 -13.73
N ASN A 80 11.39 -23.51 -12.66
CA ASN A 80 11.08 -24.16 -11.39
C ASN A 80 10.86 -23.15 -10.26
N THR A 81 10.50 -21.92 -10.57
CA THR A 81 10.24 -20.86 -9.60
C THR A 81 8.88 -20.23 -9.82
N ILE A 82 8.11 -20.11 -8.75
CA ILE A 82 6.87 -19.32 -8.73
C ILE A 82 7.21 -17.90 -8.32
N ILE A 83 6.91 -16.93 -9.17
CA ILE A 83 7.17 -15.53 -8.90
C ILE A 83 5.84 -14.83 -8.58
N VAL A 84 5.77 -14.18 -7.44
CA VAL A 84 4.59 -13.41 -7.03
C VAL A 84 5.04 -11.98 -6.73
N TYR A 85 4.48 -11.02 -7.47
CA TYR A 85 4.63 -9.59 -7.21
C TYR A 85 3.31 -9.03 -6.69
N THR A 86 3.32 -8.47 -5.51
CA THR A 86 2.12 -7.93 -4.85
C THR A 86 2.49 -6.84 -3.86
N SER A 87 1.46 -6.23 -3.23
CA SER A 87 1.59 -5.29 -2.12
C SER A 87 0.62 -5.66 -1.00
N ASP A 88 0.91 -5.25 0.21
CA ASP A 88 0.04 -5.40 1.38
C ASP A 88 -1.19 -4.48 1.32
N GLN A 89 -1.08 -3.33 0.62
CA GLN A 89 -2.09 -2.29 0.55
C GLN A 89 -1.90 -1.41 -0.68
N GLY A 90 -2.93 -0.65 -1.05
CA GLY A 90 -2.84 0.47 -1.96
C GLY A 90 -2.41 1.76 -1.28
N PHE A 91 -2.47 2.89 -1.99
CA PHE A 91 -2.08 4.20 -1.48
C PHE A 91 -2.74 5.33 -2.26
N TYR A 92 -3.19 6.39 -1.58
CA TYR A 92 -3.65 7.64 -2.20
C TYR A 92 -2.45 8.50 -2.56
N MET A 93 -2.44 9.01 -3.77
CA MET A 93 -1.37 9.88 -4.28
C MET A 93 -1.91 11.28 -4.58
N GLY A 94 -2.87 11.74 -3.80
CA GLY A 94 -3.59 12.99 -3.96
C GLY A 94 -5.06 12.81 -4.27
N GLU A 95 -5.50 11.59 -4.63
CA GLU A 95 -6.93 11.30 -4.79
C GLU A 95 -7.67 11.60 -3.49
N HIS A 96 -8.88 12.15 -3.61
CA HIS A 96 -9.70 12.60 -2.48
C HIS A 96 -9.03 13.67 -1.59
N GLY A 97 -7.94 14.30 -2.06
CA GLY A 97 -7.13 15.24 -1.28
C GLY A 97 -6.21 14.59 -0.26
N TRP A 98 -5.96 13.28 -0.34
CA TRP A 98 -5.18 12.53 0.65
C TRP A 98 -3.90 11.92 0.08
N PHE A 99 -2.94 11.77 0.98
CA PHE A 99 -1.72 10.97 0.82
C PHE A 99 -1.70 9.96 1.97
N ASP A 100 -2.47 8.89 1.84
CA ASP A 100 -2.69 7.89 2.89
C ASP A 100 -3.20 6.56 2.29
N LYS A 101 -3.66 5.63 3.13
CA LYS A 101 -4.01 4.26 2.73
C LYS A 101 -5.15 3.63 3.55
N ARG A 102 -5.83 4.39 4.42
CA ARG A 102 -6.66 3.80 5.51
C ARG A 102 -8.15 3.75 5.23
N PHE A 103 -8.69 4.66 4.44
CA PHE A 103 -10.10 4.61 4.08
C PHE A 103 -10.37 3.53 3.02
N MET A 104 -11.57 2.94 3.07
CA MET A 104 -11.99 1.86 2.18
C MET A 104 -12.31 2.33 0.75
N TYR A 105 -11.45 3.12 0.13
CA TYR A 105 -11.57 3.49 -1.29
C TYR A 105 -10.71 2.57 -2.16
N GLU A 106 -10.90 2.62 -3.49
CA GLU A 106 -10.21 1.69 -4.41
C GLU A 106 -8.70 1.86 -4.37
N GLU A 107 -8.21 3.08 -4.23
CA GLU A 107 -6.79 3.42 -4.15
C GLU A 107 -6.10 2.73 -2.95
N SER A 108 -6.86 2.51 -1.87
CA SER A 108 -6.40 1.78 -0.68
C SER A 108 -6.53 0.26 -0.83
N LEU A 109 -7.65 -0.21 -1.40
CA LEU A 109 -7.97 -1.63 -1.47
C LEU A 109 -7.29 -2.34 -2.65
N ARG A 110 -7.04 -1.62 -3.74
CA ARG A 110 -6.55 -2.18 -4.99
C ARG A 110 -5.03 -2.26 -4.98
N THR A 111 -4.51 -3.47 -4.87
CA THR A 111 -3.07 -3.76 -4.92
C THR A 111 -2.72 -4.51 -6.20
N PRO A 112 -1.49 -4.38 -6.71
CA PRO A 112 -1.05 -5.26 -7.77
C PRO A 112 -1.01 -6.70 -7.29
N LEU A 113 -1.36 -7.63 -8.17
CA LEU A 113 -1.10 -9.05 -8.00
C LEU A 113 -0.74 -9.66 -9.36
N LEU A 114 0.54 -9.96 -9.53
CA LEU A 114 1.04 -10.66 -10.70
C LEU A 114 1.67 -11.97 -10.25
N ILE A 115 1.32 -13.05 -10.95
CA ILE A 115 1.84 -14.38 -10.63
C ILE A 115 2.36 -15.01 -11.91
N ALA A 116 3.63 -15.40 -11.91
CA ALA A 116 4.23 -16.23 -12.95
C ALA A 116 4.50 -17.63 -12.38
N TYR A 117 3.95 -18.64 -13.03
CA TYR A 117 4.17 -20.05 -12.68
C TYR A 117 4.29 -20.86 -13.98
N PRO A 118 5.50 -21.02 -14.51
CA PRO A 118 5.74 -21.70 -15.77
C PRO A 118 5.09 -23.08 -15.82
N GLY A 119 4.46 -23.41 -16.96
CA GLY A 119 3.75 -24.67 -17.14
C GLY A 119 2.38 -24.78 -16.45
N HIS A 120 2.03 -23.84 -15.55
CA HIS A 120 0.77 -23.88 -14.76
C HIS A 120 -0.14 -22.69 -15.03
N ILE A 121 0.40 -21.53 -15.28
CA ILE A 121 -0.35 -20.30 -15.65
C ILE A 121 0.01 -19.91 -17.07
N GLN A 122 -1.01 -19.75 -17.92
CA GLN A 122 -0.82 -19.25 -19.29
C GLN A 122 -0.33 -17.79 -19.25
N PRO A 123 0.81 -17.45 -19.89
CA PRO A 123 1.26 -16.07 -19.98
C PRO A 123 0.19 -15.13 -20.56
N GLY A 124 0.12 -13.91 -20.03
CA GLY A 124 -0.84 -12.90 -20.46
C GLY A 124 -2.28 -13.12 -19.98
N THR A 125 -2.53 -14.13 -19.16
CA THR A 125 -3.87 -14.35 -18.58
C THR A 125 -4.23 -13.23 -17.61
N VAL A 126 -5.47 -12.72 -17.74
CA VAL A 126 -6.06 -11.76 -16.77
C VAL A 126 -7.24 -12.42 -16.09
N CYS A 127 -7.32 -12.28 -14.76
CA CYS A 127 -8.42 -12.75 -13.94
C CYS A 127 -9.01 -11.58 -13.15
N ASN A 128 -10.33 -11.35 -13.28
CA ASN A 128 -11.05 -10.25 -12.65
C ASN A 128 -11.76 -10.66 -11.35
N LYS A 129 -11.52 -11.87 -10.85
CA LYS A 129 -12.11 -12.32 -9.60
C LYS A 129 -11.53 -11.56 -8.41
N MET A 130 -12.38 -11.21 -7.45
CA MET A 130 -11.94 -10.58 -6.21
C MET A 130 -11.06 -11.52 -5.39
N VAL A 131 -9.85 -11.07 -5.09
CA VAL A 131 -8.88 -11.76 -4.23
C VAL A 131 -8.50 -10.87 -3.06
N GLN A 132 -7.91 -11.44 -2.02
CA GLN A 132 -7.52 -10.72 -0.81
C GLN A 132 -6.15 -11.20 -0.33
N ASN A 133 -5.45 -10.39 0.44
CA ASN A 133 -4.13 -10.74 1.01
C ASN A 133 -4.19 -12.02 1.85
N ILE A 134 -5.32 -12.30 2.50
CA ILE A 134 -5.54 -13.54 3.27
C ILE A 134 -5.56 -14.81 2.40
N ASP A 135 -5.62 -14.68 1.07
CA ASP A 135 -5.61 -15.81 0.14
C ASP A 135 -4.17 -16.28 -0.19
N TYR A 136 -3.16 -15.49 0.11
CA TYR A 136 -1.77 -15.83 -0.25
C TYR A 136 -1.26 -17.03 0.54
N ALA A 137 -1.43 -17.02 1.85
CA ALA A 137 -0.97 -18.13 2.69
C ALA A 137 -1.65 -19.47 2.32
N PRO A 138 -2.99 -19.57 2.15
CA PRO A 138 -3.64 -20.76 1.62
C PRO A 138 -3.11 -21.20 0.25
N THR A 139 -2.78 -20.24 -0.61
CA THR A 139 -2.23 -20.54 -1.95
C THR A 139 -0.84 -21.16 -1.86
N PHE A 140 0.04 -20.62 -1.04
CA PHE A 140 1.39 -21.17 -0.87
C PHE A 140 1.38 -22.55 -0.23
N LEU A 141 0.51 -22.80 0.74
CA LEU A 141 0.33 -24.13 1.32
C LEU A 141 -0.16 -25.14 0.27
N ASP A 142 -1.15 -24.76 -0.53
CA ASP A 142 -1.69 -25.60 -1.59
C ASP A 142 -0.62 -25.94 -2.65
N LEU A 143 0.16 -24.94 -3.08
CA LEU A 143 1.27 -25.13 -4.01
C LEU A 143 2.39 -26.01 -3.44
N ALA A 144 2.59 -25.97 -2.13
CA ALA A 144 3.56 -26.82 -1.42
C ALA A 144 3.03 -28.22 -1.09
N GLY A 145 1.77 -28.52 -1.43
CA GLY A 145 1.13 -29.80 -1.07
C GLY A 145 0.88 -29.97 0.43
N VAL A 146 0.82 -28.86 1.17
CA VAL A 146 0.58 -28.84 2.62
C VAL A 146 -0.87 -28.51 2.92
N SER A 147 -1.50 -29.32 3.80
CA SER A 147 -2.87 -29.09 4.20
C SER A 147 -3.06 -27.76 4.92
N LYS A 148 -4.05 -26.99 4.49
CA LYS A 148 -4.41 -25.72 5.12
C LYS A 148 -5.00 -25.96 6.52
N PRO A 149 -4.49 -25.29 7.59
CA PRO A 149 -5.14 -25.29 8.89
C PRO A 149 -6.58 -24.78 8.82
N LYS A 150 -7.48 -25.36 9.63
CA LYS A 150 -8.91 -24.98 9.61
C LYS A 150 -9.14 -23.52 9.96
N GLU A 151 -8.36 -23.00 10.89
CA GLU A 151 -8.45 -21.63 11.42
C GLU A 151 -7.88 -20.58 10.46
N LEU A 152 -7.08 -20.99 9.47
CA LEU A 152 -6.48 -20.05 8.53
C LEU A 152 -7.57 -19.50 7.58
N PRO A 153 -7.82 -18.18 7.57
CA PRO A 153 -8.78 -17.59 6.65
C PRO A 153 -8.27 -17.61 5.21
N GLY A 154 -9.14 -17.20 4.28
CA GLY A 154 -8.81 -17.11 2.86
C GLY A 154 -9.02 -18.41 2.09
N ARG A 155 -8.83 -18.32 0.78
CA ARG A 155 -8.99 -19.41 -0.19
C ARG A 155 -7.76 -19.49 -1.08
N SER A 156 -7.32 -20.69 -1.42
CA SER A 156 -6.27 -20.87 -2.41
C SER A 156 -6.67 -20.24 -3.76
N LEU A 157 -5.73 -19.54 -4.39
CA LEU A 157 -5.88 -18.97 -5.73
C LEU A 157 -5.63 -19.99 -6.85
N THR A 158 -5.17 -21.20 -6.54
CA THR A 158 -4.82 -22.22 -7.55
C THR A 158 -5.98 -22.56 -8.51
N PRO A 159 -7.27 -22.58 -8.09
CA PRO A 159 -8.37 -22.76 -9.02
C PRO A 159 -8.45 -21.64 -10.08
N LEU A 160 -8.01 -20.41 -9.76
CA LEU A 160 -7.99 -19.29 -10.69
C LEU A 160 -6.90 -19.43 -11.74
N PHE A 161 -5.79 -20.10 -11.44
CA PHE A 161 -4.68 -20.29 -12.37
C PHE A 161 -5.12 -21.05 -13.64
N LYS A 162 -6.04 -22.01 -13.49
CA LYS A 162 -6.53 -22.85 -14.60
C LYS A 162 -7.81 -22.30 -15.22
N ALA A 163 -8.76 -21.87 -14.41
CA ALA A 163 -10.09 -21.49 -14.83
C ALA A 163 -10.28 -19.98 -15.03
N GLY A 164 -9.41 -19.15 -14.44
CA GLY A 164 -9.56 -17.70 -14.48
C GLY A 164 -10.94 -17.24 -14.04
N ASP A 165 -11.56 -16.37 -14.80
CA ASP A 165 -12.91 -15.86 -14.52
C ASP A 165 -14.03 -16.91 -14.60
N LYS A 166 -13.75 -18.09 -15.18
CA LYS A 166 -14.74 -19.19 -15.33
C LYS A 166 -14.90 -20.02 -14.05
N VAL A 167 -14.09 -19.78 -12.99
CA VAL A 167 -14.20 -20.49 -11.73
C VAL A 167 -15.60 -20.28 -11.11
N LYS A 168 -16.24 -21.39 -10.71
CA LYS A 168 -17.55 -21.37 -10.06
C LYS A 168 -17.41 -21.29 -8.54
N GLY A 169 -18.40 -20.67 -7.87
CA GLY A 169 -18.44 -20.59 -6.41
C GLY A 169 -17.36 -19.69 -5.79
N TRP A 170 -16.72 -18.86 -6.58
CA TRP A 170 -15.79 -17.85 -6.06
C TRP A 170 -16.56 -16.74 -5.33
N ARG A 171 -15.85 -16.00 -4.45
CA ARG A 171 -16.48 -14.90 -3.72
C ARG A 171 -17.00 -13.81 -4.67
N ASN A 172 -18.12 -13.22 -4.31
CA ASN A 172 -18.73 -12.08 -5.00
C ASN A 172 -18.79 -10.82 -4.14
N SER A 173 -18.22 -10.90 -2.93
CA SER A 173 -18.13 -9.77 -2.00
C SER A 173 -16.91 -9.90 -1.10
N ILE A 174 -16.42 -8.76 -0.66
CA ILE A 174 -15.35 -8.61 0.32
C ILE A 174 -15.89 -7.75 1.46
N TYR A 175 -15.72 -8.20 2.70
CA TYR A 175 -15.94 -7.40 3.89
C TYR A 175 -14.64 -6.75 4.31
N TYR A 176 -14.73 -5.49 4.74
CA TYR A 176 -13.64 -4.70 5.27
C TYR A 176 -14.01 -4.13 6.62
N HIS A 177 -13.07 -4.08 7.54
CA HIS A 177 -13.22 -3.39 8.81
C HIS A 177 -11.92 -2.67 9.17
N TYR A 178 -12.05 -1.39 9.55
CA TYR A 178 -10.93 -0.60 10.02
C TYR A 178 -10.76 -0.77 11.53
N TYR A 179 -9.72 -1.49 11.95
CA TYR A 179 -9.46 -1.83 13.36
C TYR A 179 -8.59 -0.81 14.10
N ASP A 180 -7.87 0.06 13.36
CA ASP A 180 -6.86 0.95 13.92
C ASP A 180 -7.46 2.26 14.44
N TYR A 181 -8.47 2.14 15.29
CA TYR A 181 -9.15 3.25 15.93
C TYR A 181 -9.25 3.03 17.46
N PRO A 182 -9.06 4.07 18.28
CA PRO A 182 -8.55 5.41 17.95
C PRO A 182 -7.01 5.42 17.94
N THR A 183 -6.41 5.94 16.89
CA THR A 183 -4.97 6.12 16.81
C THR A 183 -4.59 7.51 16.33
N TYR A 184 -3.28 7.79 16.27
CA TYR A 184 -2.76 9.09 15.83
C TYR A 184 -3.12 9.45 14.37
N HIS A 185 -3.59 8.49 13.58
CA HIS A 185 -4.04 8.74 12.20
C HIS A 185 -5.41 9.42 12.12
N MET A 186 -6.17 9.42 13.21
CA MET A 186 -7.46 10.12 13.32
C MET A 186 -8.49 9.71 12.26
N VAL A 187 -8.38 8.49 11.73
CA VAL A 187 -9.32 7.93 10.74
C VAL A 187 -10.60 7.49 11.45
N ARG A 188 -11.74 7.85 10.89
CA ARG A 188 -13.06 7.49 11.45
C ARG A 188 -13.26 5.99 11.45
N LYS A 189 -13.91 5.47 12.49
CA LYS A 189 -14.38 4.07 12.53
C LYS A 189 -15.23 3.80 11.31
N HIS A 190 -14.91 2.76 10.59
CA HIS A 190 -15.73 2.35 9.47
C HIS A 190 -15.55 0.86 9.17
N ASP A 191 -16.59 0.31 8.60
CA ASP A 191 -16.59 -0.98 7.96
C ASP A 191 -17.29 -0.89 6.60
N GLY A 192 -17.31 -1.98 5.87
CA GLY A 192 -17.98 -1.95 4.59
C GLY A 192 -17.94 -3.26 3.84
N VAL A 193 -18.69 -3.26 2.75
CA VAL A 193 -18.74 -4.37 1.81
C VAL A 193 -18.48 -3.87 0.40
N ARG A 194 -17.64 -4.57 -0.32
CA ARG A 194 -17.36 -4.33 -1.73
C ARG A 194 -17.80 -5.55 -2.54
N THR A 195 -18.61 -5.31 -3.58
CA THR A 195 -18.98 -6.29 -4.61
C THR A 195 -18.34 -5.91 -5.95
N ASP A 196 -18.55 -6.69 -7.00
CA ASP A 196 -18.03 -6.33 -8.34
C ASP A 196 -18.57 -4.97 -8.83
N ARG A 197 -19.79 -4.60 -8.43
CA ARG A 197 -20.45 -3.39 -8.89
C ARG A 197 -20.61 -2.30 -7.82
N TYR A 198 -20.80 -2.68 -6.55
CA TYR A 198 -21.17 -1.76 -5.48
C TYR A 198 -20.17 -1.80 -4.33
N LYS A 199 -20.07 -0.68 -3.64
CA LYS A 199 -19.36 -0.53 -2.38
C LYS A 199 -20.24 0.25 -1.42
N LEU A 200 -20.42 -0.29 -0.21
CA LEU A 200 -21.01 0.39 0.93
C LEU A 200 -19.92 0.62 1.96
N ILE A 201 -19.77 1.85 2.41
CA ILE A 201 -18.87 2.21 3.51
C ILE A 201 -19.74 2.79 4.61
N HIS A 202 -19.71 2.19 5.79
CA HIS A 202 -20.48 2.62 6.95
C HIS A 202 -19.54 3.28 7.97
N PHE A 203 -19.64 4.58 8.12
CA PHE A 203 -18.93 5.35 9.13
C PHE A 203 -19.78 5.46 10.39
N TYR A 204 -19.29 4.95 11.52
CA TYR A 204 -20.03 4.88 12.77
C TYR A 204 -19.30 5.55 13.96
N GLY A 205 -18.33 6.39 13.69
CA GLY A 205 -17.61 7.21 14.67
C GLY A 205 -17.55 8.67 14.26
N GLU A 206 -17.50 9.59 15.22
CA GLU A 206 -17.39 11.02 14.96
C GLU A 206 -15.98 11.45 14.48
N GLY A 207 -15.04 10.52 14.44
CA GLY A 207 -13.67 10.75 13.97
C GLY A 207 -12.71 11.16 15.08
N GLY A 208 -11.68 11.95 14.72
CA GLY A 208 -10.59 12.26 15.61
C GLY A 208 -10.97 12.93 16.93
N LEU A 209 -12.07 13.67 16.98
CA LEU A 209 -12.57 14.29 18.20
C LEU A 209 -13.04 13.26 19.23
N ASP A 210 -13.59 12.12 18.79
CA ASP A 210 -14.00 11.03 19.69
C ASP A 210 -12.79 10.37 20.34
N ALA A 211 -11.72 10.17 19.59
CA ALA A 211 -10.50 9.59 20.11
C ALA A 211 -9.91 10.41 21.26
N VAL A 212 -10.04 11.74 21.18
CA VAL A 212 -9.61 12.66 22.21
C VAL A 212 -10.56 12.62 23.43
N LYS A 213 -11.87 12.59 23.19
CA LYS A 213 -12.89 12.54 24.24
C LYS A 213 -12.90 11.21 25.01
N GLU A 214 -12.73 10.11 24.30
CA GLU A 214 -12.69 8.77 24.89
C GLU A 214 -11.42 8.51 25.69
N ASN A 215 -10.47 9.46 25.72
CA ASN A 215 -9.20 9.43 26.46
C ASN A 215 -8.42 8.10 26.30
N LYS A 216 -8.65 7.40 25.20
CA LYS A 216 -7.98 6.12 24.89
C LYS A 216 -6.60 6.31 24.29
N TYR A 217 -6.29 7.54 23.88
CA TYR A 217 -4.98 7.93 23.39
C TYR A 217 -4.28 8.78 24.45
N GLN A 218 -3.49 8.15 25.31
CA GLN A 218 -2.60 8.88 26.19
C GLN A 218 -1.48 9.52 25.36
N ARG A 219 -1.46 10.85 25.32
CA ARG A 219 -0.34 11.59 24.72
C ARG A 219 0.94 11.20 25.44
N GLN A 220 1.90 10.71 24.68
CA GLN A 220 3.27 10.69 25.19
C GLN A 220 3.71 12.12 25.48
N PRO A 221 4.29 12.42 26.66
CA PRO A 221 4.79 13.75 26.95
C PRO A 221 5.79 14.18 25.85
N GLY A 222 5.49 15.29 25.16
CA GLY A 222 6.33 15.84 24.09
C GLY A 222 5.79 15.69 22.67
N THR A 223 4.71 14.95 22.43
CA THR A 223 4.02 14.93 21.12
C THR A 223 3.05 16.10 21.00
N ARG A 224 3.32 17.04 20.09
CA ARG A 224 2.39 18.12 19.73
C ARG A 224 1.28 17.59 18.82
N GLU A 225 0.12 18.24 18.88
CA GLU A 225 -1.02 17.95 17.99
C GLU A 225 -0.61 18.02 16.53
N HIS A 226 -0.80 16.93 15.81
CA HIS A 226 -0.90 17.02 14.36
C HIS A 226 -2.28 17.61 14.07
N GLY A 227 -2.32 18.90 13.78
CA GLY A 227 -3.56 19.54 13.34
C GLY A 227 -4.06 18.81 12.09
N CYS A 228 -5.35 18.45 12.09
CA CYS A 228 -6.05 18.13 10.87
C CYS A 228 -5.81 19.25 9.88
N MET A 229 -5.18 18.97 8.75
CA MET A 229 -5.27 19.87 7.62
C MET A 229 -6.71 19.79 7.11
N THR A 230 -7.48 20.85 7.40
CA THR A 230 -8.74 21.15 6.70
C THR A 230 -8.44 21.55 5.29
#